data_aa2b65a7c4d7fd9f56e30f137eb4bf2f
#
_entry.id   aa2b65a7c4d7fd9f56e30f137eb4bf2f
#
_cell.length_a   1.000
_cell.length_b   1.000
_cell.length_c   1.000
_cell.angle_alpha   90.00
_cell.angle_beta   90.00
_cell.angle_gamma   90.00
#
_symmetry.space_group_name_H-M   'P 1'
#
loop_
_entity.id
_entity.type
_entity.pdbx_description
1 polymer ?
#
loop_
_entity_poly.entity_id
_entity_poly.type
_entity_poly.pdbx_seq_one_letter_code
_entity_poly.pdbx_strand_id
1 'polypeptide(L)'
;MGAAAAIRAFHAGAQITALTTHPYADLLRQAPYFDDVWVDERPGWREPAEMLRLARRLRGGHFDRVYDLSTRQRSALYFWLMRRPGLEWSGIVRGASHRQPDTPERRRMHTLDREADQLRWAGIPGPIPAPDLSWATADIARFALPPNYVLLIPGGAPHRPKKRWPLDRFIELARRIAAAELTPVVIGGPGERELGQAIAAAVPQARDLTGATDFADVAMLGAGARRAIGNDTGPMHLAVIGGAPATVLYSADSDPALTAPRGGDVVILRVDDLAELAVDAVAHTLGLEP
;
A
#
# COMPACT_ATOMS: atom_id res chain seq x y z
N MET A 1 4.49 5.79 -4.80
CA MET A 1 5.71 6.59 -4.62
C MET A 1 6.35 6.96 -5.96
N GLY A 2 6.46 6.07 -6.95
CA GLY A 2 7.07 6.40 -8.24
C GLY A 2 6.46 7.63 -8.95
N ALA A 3 5.13 7.76 -8.95
CA ALA A 3 4.46 8.95 -9.47
C ALA A 3 4.87 10.23 -8.72
N ALA A 4 5.00 10.17 -7.38
CA ALA A 4 5.45 11.32 -6.58
C ALA A 4 6.88 11.73 -6.92
N ALA A 5 7.78 10.76 -7.10
CA ALA A 5 9.15 11.01 -7.53
C ALA A 5 9.21 11.68 -8.92
N ALA A 6 8.39 11.21 -9.87
CA ALA A 6 8.30 11.81 -11.21
C ALA A 6 7.75 13.26 -11.16
N ILE A 7 6.73 13.50 -10.34
CA ILE A 7 6.17 14.84 -10.13
C ILE A 7 7.23 15.78 -9.53
N ARG A 8 7.96 15.34 -8.50
CA ARG A 8 9.04 16.14 -7.88
C ARG A 8 10.15 16.45 -8.89
N ALA A 9 10.57 15.47 -9.68
CA ALA A 9 11.61 15.67 -10.69
C ALA A 9 11.17 16.68 -11.77
N PHE A 10 9.93 16.61 -12.20
CA PHE A 10 9.37 17.53 -13.20
C PHE A 10 9.19 18.96 -12.65
N HIS A 11 8.88 19.08 -11.37
CA HIS A 11 8.66 20.35 -10.67
C HIS A 11 9.76 20.62 -9.62
N ALA A 12 11.02 20.54 -10.00
CA ALA A 12 12.16 20.61 -9.08
C ALA A 12 12.18 21.86 -8.18
N GLY A 13 11.63 22.99 -8.63
CA GLY A 13 11.58 24.25 -7.86
C GLY A 13 10.23 24.54 -7.21
N ALA A 14 9.24 23.67 -7.34
CA ALA A 14 7.91 23.90 -6.81
C ALA A 14 7.79 23.44 -5.35
N GLN A 15 6.90 24.09 -4.60
CA GLN A 15 6.43 23.58 -3.31
C GLN A 15 5.36 22.53 -3.54
N ILE A 16 5.59 21.31 -3.10
CA ILE A 16 4.70 20.16 -3.30
C ILE A 16 4.09 19.74 -1.98
N THR A 17 2.76 19.80 -1.90
CA THR A 17 1.99 19.35 -0.75
C THR A 17 1.28 18.04 -1.06
N ALA A 18 1.47 17.02 -0.24
CA ALA A 18 0.68 15.81 -0.28
C ALA A 18 -0.60 15.95 0.55
N LEU A 19 -1.76 15.58 -0.04
CA LEU A 19 -3.00 15.40 0.70
C LEU A 19 -3.24 13.91 0.90
N THR A 20 -3.27 13.45 2.14
CA THR A 20 -3.40 12.03 2.48
C THR A 20 -4.29 11.80 3.70
N THR A 21 -4.45 10.56 4.13
CA THR A 21 -5.13 10.20 5.37
C THR A 21 -4.13 9.86 6.47
N HIS A 22 -4.57 9.89 7.73
CA HIS A 22 -3.74 9.64 8.90
C HIS A 22 -2.74 8.47 8.77
N PRO A 23 -3.16 7.26 8.35
CA PRO A 23 -2.24 6.11 8.33
C PRO A 23 -0.99 6.31 7.47
N TYR A 24 -1.07 7.14 6.43
CA TYR A 24 0.03 7.38 5.50
C TYR A 24 0.85 8.64 5.81
N ALA A 25 0.35 9.50 6.69
CA ALA A 25 0.91 10.85 6.87
C ALA A 25 2.36 10.81 7.35
N ASP A 26 2.67 9.98 8.35
CA ASP A 26 4.01 9.90 8.93
C ASP A 26 5.03 9.34 7.95
N LEU A 27 4.66 8.32 7.17
CA LEU A 27 5.49 7.83 6.09
C LEU A 27 5.74 8.91 5.02
N LEU A 28 4.69 9.64 4.61
CA LEU A 28 4.84 10.66 3.56
C LEU A 28 5.64 11.88 4.03
N ARG A 29 5.67 12.18 5.33
CA ARG A 29 6.52 13.25 5.90
C ARG A 29 8.02 12.94 5.80
N GLN A 30 8.39 11.66 5.73
CA GLN A 30 9.77 11.24 5.51
C GLN A 30 10.15 11.28 4.02
N ALA A 31 9.15 11.28 3.11
CA ALA A 31 9.39 11.17 1.68
C ALA A 31 10.06 12.42 1.11
N PRO A 32 11.16 12.29 0.32
CA PRO A 32 11.88 13.43 -0.25
C PRO A 32 11.11 14.16 -1.37
N TYR A 33 9.87 13.75 -1.61
CA TYR A 33 9.05 14.25 -2.72
C TYR A 33 8.11 15.38 -2.32
N PHE A 34 7.88 15.59 -1.02
CA PHE A 34 6.90 16.54 -0.50
C PHE A 34 7.56 17.53 0.45
N ASP A 35 7.15 18.79 0.35
CA ASP A 35 7.57 19.84 1.26
C ASP A 35 6.58 19.98 2.43
N ASP A 36 5.33 19.55 2.22
CA ASP A 36 4.29 19.54 3.26
C ASP A 36 3.36 18.35 3.08
N VAL A 37 2.77 17.90 4.19
CA VAL A 37 1.82 16.77 4.21
C VAL A 37 0.57 17.18 4.99
N TRP A 38 -0.54 17.28 4.27
CA TRP A 38 -1.84 17.58 4.84
C TRP A 38 -2.65 16.30 5.06
N VAL A 39 -3.23 16.20 6.23
CA VAL A 39 -4.15 15.11 6.57
C VAL A 39 -5.57 15.51 6.19
N ASP A 40 -6.24 14.63 5.45
CA ASP A 40 -7.66 14.68 5.16
C ASP A 40 -8.40 13.82 6.19
N GLU A 41 -9.12 14.45 7.08
CA GLU A 41 -9.96 13.78 8.09
C GLU A 41 -11.20 13.09 7.49
N ARG A 42 -11.41 13.27 6.20
CA ARG A 42 -12.54 12.71 5.45
C ARG A 42 -13.90 13.05 6.04
N PRO A 43 -14.21 14.32 6.32
CA PRO A 43 -15.51 14.67 6.87
C PRO A 43 -16.65 14.16 6.00
N GLY A 44 -17.68 13.63 6.64
CA GLY A 44 -18.88 13.14 5.99
C GLY A 44 -19.86 14.27 5.64
N TRP A 45 -20.92 13.94 4.91
CA TRP A 45 -22.00 14.89 4.58
C TRP A 45 -22.76 15.41 5.81
N ARG A 46 -22.66 14.69 6.94
CA ARG A 46 -23.27 15.08 8.22
C ARG A 46 -22.38 16.01 9.04
N GLU A 47 -21.19 16.36 8.55
CA GLU A 47 -20.19 17.20 9.21
C GLU A 47 -19.92 18.48 8.38
N PRO A 48 -20.91 19.34 8.15
CA PRO A 48 -20.78 20.47 7.22
C PRO A 48 -19.74 21.50 7.65
N ALA A 49 -19.51 21.68 8.95
CA ALA A 49 -18.49 22.59 9.47
C ALA A 49 -17.08 22.09 9.13
N GLU A 50 -16.83 20.79 9.27
CA GLU A 50 -15.55 20.16 8.90
C GLU A 50 -15.34 20.21 7.39
N MET A 51 -16.39 19.94 6.61
CA MET A 51 -16.34 20.04 5.16
C MET A 51 -15.99 21.48 4.72
N LEU A 52 -16.55 22.48 5.40
CA LEU A 52 -16.24 23.89 5.11
C LEU A 52 -14.80 24.24 5.51
N ARG A 53 -14.30 23.70 6.64
CA ARG A 53 -12.89 23.84 7.04
C ARG A 53 -11.94 23.24 5.99
N LEU A 54 -12.23 22.02 5.54
CA LEU A 54 -11.47 21.36 4.47
C LEU A 54 -11.49 22.21 3.20
N ALA A 55 -12.65 22.67 2.76
CA ALA A 55 -12.78 23.49 1.56
C ALA A 55 -11.97 24.81 1.67
N ARG A 56 -12.00 25.47 2.83
CA ARG A 56 -11.20 26.69 3.08
C ARG A 56 -9.70 26.40 3.04
N ARG A 57 -9.26 25.29 3.66
CA ARG A 57 -7.87 24.87 3.65
C ARG A 57 -7.39 24.57 2.25
N LEU A 58 -8.16 23.80 1.47
CA LEU A 58 -7.82 23.45 0.08
C LEU A 58 -7.72 24.71 -0.82
N ARG A 59 -8.63 25.66 -0.68
CA ARG A 59 -8.60 26.93 -1.43
C ARG A 59 -7.47 27.84 -0.99
N GLY A 60 -7.20 27.89 0.32
CA GLY A 60 -6.14 28.70 0.92
C GLY A 60 -4.72 28.25 0.58
N GLY A 61 -4.56 27.03 0.08
CA GLY A 61 -3.27 26.53 -0.38
C GLY A 61 -2.76 27.16 -1.68
N HIS A 62 -3.61 27.88 -2.41
CA HIS A 62 -3.25 28.61 -3.65
C HIS A 62 -2.46 27.78 -4.68
N PHE A 63 -2.78 26.48 -4.80
CA PHE A 63 -2.08 25.55 -5.68
C PHE A 63 -2.26 25.93 -7.16
N ASP A 64 -1.19 25.92 -7.94
CA ASP A 64 -1.24 26.14 -9.38
C ASP A 64 -1.65 24.87 -10.13
N ARG A 65 -1.24 23.70 -9.62
CA ARG A 65 -1.55 22.40 -10.21
C ARG A 65 -1.85 21.34 -9.14
N VAL A 66 -2.79 20.46 -9.44
CA VAL A 66 -3.15 19.31 -8.61
C VAL A 66 -3.05 18.02 -9.43
N TYR A 67 -2.45 17.00 -8.84
CA TYR A 67 -2.39 15.64 -9.38
C TYR A 67 -3.28 14.72 -8.54
N ASP A 68 -4.45 14.35 -9.05
CA ASP A 68 -5.37 13.41 -8.42
C ASP A 68 -4.99 11.97 -8.81
N LEU A 69 -4.04 11.40 -8.10
CA LEU A 69 -3.61 10.00 -8.31
C LEU A 69 -4.61 8.99 -7.74
N SER A 70 -5.49 9.41 -6.84
CA SER A 70 -6.52 8.54 -6.26
C SER A 70 -7.62 8.19 -7.25
N THR A 71 -8.00 9.13 -8.11
CA THR A 71 -9.05 9.00 -9.15
C THR A 71 -10.37 8.40 -8.65
N ARG A 72 -10.75 8.71 -7.39
CA ARG A 72 -11.98 8.23 -6.73
C ARG A 72 -13.03 9.33 -6.66
N GLN A 73 -14.27 8.95 -6.33
CA GLN A 73 -15.39 9.93 -6.21
C GLN A 73 -15.07 11.06 -5.22
N ARG A 74 -14.37 10.74 -4.12
CA ARG A 74 -14.00 11.76 -3.14
C ARG A 74 -13.01 12.78 -3.70
N SER A 75 -12.03 12.36 -4.47
CA SER A 75 -11.09 13.30 -5.08
C SER A 75 -11.76 14.17 -6.16
N ALA A 76 -12.80 13.68 -6.81
CA ALA A 76 -13.64 14.51 -7.66
C ALA A 76 -14.34 15.65 -6.88
N LEU A 77 -14.74 15.41 -5.62
CA LEU A 77 -15.24 16.48 -4.75
C LEU A 77 -14.19 17.58 -4.54
N TYR A 78 -12.93 17.21 -4.32
CA TYR A 78 -11.85 18.21 -4.15
C TYR A 78 -11.65 19.06 -5.39
N PHE A 79 -11.77 18.51 -6.58
CA PHE A 79 -11.76 19.28 -7.81
C PHE A 79 -12.81 20.38 -7.78
N TRP A 80 -14.04 20.08 -7.39
CA TRP A 80 -15.11 21.08 -7.33
C TRP A 80 -14.90 22.10 -6.21
N LEU A 81 -14.38 21.66 -5.05
CA LEU A 81 -14.07 22.55 -3.93
C LEU A 81 -12.95 23.54 -4.27
N MET A 82 -11.95 23.11 -5.06
CA MET A 82 -10.76 23.91 -5.38
C MET A 82 -10.88 24.71 -6.68
N ARG A 83 -11.86 24.36 -7.52
CA ARG A 83 -11.99 24.91 -8.88
C ARG A 83 -11.93 26.44 -8.88
N ARG A 84 -10.96 26.99 -9.60
CA ARG A 84 -10.78 28.42 -9.83
C ARG A 84 -10.10 28.64 -11.20
N PRO A 85 -10.19 29.86 -11.80
CA PRO A 85 -9.42 30.19 -12.99
C PRO A 85 -7.92 30.00 -12.75
N GLY A 86 -7.23 29.37 -13.70
CA GLY A 86 -5.80 29.14 -13.65
C GLY A 86 -5.34 27.90 -12.89
N LEU A 87 -6.22 27.23 -12.10
CA LEU A 87 -5.87 25.95 -11.49
C LEU A 87 -5.83 24.84 -12.52
N GLU A 88 -4.69 24.20 -12.68
CA GLU A 88 -4.54 22.99 -13.47
C GLU A 88 -4.86 21.75 -12.64
N TRP A 89 -5.53 20.78 -13.26
CA TRP A 89 -5.92 19.53 -12.60
C TRP A 89 -5.61 18.33 -13.48
N SER A 90 -4.79 17.40 -12.99
CA SER A 90 -4.55 16.09 -13.60
C SER A 90 -5.41 15.03 -12.89
N GLY A 91 -6.21 14.31 -13.64
CA GLY A 91 -7.11 13.26 -13.13
C GLY A 91 -8.15 12.86 -14.15
N ILE A 92 -9.19 12.12 -13.71
CA ILE A 92 -10.25 11.62 -14.61
C ILE A 92 -11.51 12.49 -14.60
N VAL A 93 -11.61 13.45 -13.68
CA VAL A 93 -12.82 14.25 -13.49
C VAL A 93 -13.13 15.09 -14.73
N ARG A 94 -14.41 15.20 -15.07
CA ARG A 94 -14.86 16.06 -16.18
C ARG A 94 -14.56 17.53 -15.88
N GLY A 95 -13.89 18.20 -16.82
CA GLY A 95 -13.46 19.60 -16.68
C GLY A 95 -12.04 19.76 -16.15
N ALA A 96 -11.31 18.68 -15.87
CA ALA A 96 -9.88 18.73 -15.59
C ALA A 96 -9.11 19.20 -16.83
N SER A 97 -8.10 20.06 -16.63
CA SER A 97 -7.24 20.59 -17.71
C SER A 97 -6.37 19.49 -18.33
N HIS A 98 -5.88 18.55 -17.52
CA HIS A 98 -5.09 17.39 -17.93
C HIS A 98 -5.87 16.10 -17.64
N ARG A 99 -6.98 15.95 -18.37
CA ARG A 99 -7.89 14.82 -18.13
C ARG A 99 -7.37 13.55 -18.77
N GLN A 100 -7.08 12.53 -17.96
CA GLN A 100 -6.91 11.16 -18.45
C GLN A 100 -8.30 10.58 -18.81
N PRO A 101 -8.53 10.11 -20.06
CA PRO A 101 -9.79 9.46 -20.42
C PRO A 101 -10.05 8.20 -19.59
N ASP A 102 -11.26 8.08 -19.02
CA ASP A 102 -11.65 6.89 -18.26
C ASP A 102 -12.24 5.84 -19.23
N THR A 103 -11.37 5.16 -19.97
CA THR A 103 -11.72 4.15 -20.97
C THR A 103 -11.67 2.74 -20.37
N PRO A 104 -12.29 1.72 -21.04
CA PRO A 104 -12.13 0.32 -20.64
C PRO A 104 -10.67 -0.13 -20.62
N GLU A 105 -9.83 0.36 -21.54
CA GLU A 105 -8.39 0.05 -21.61
C GLU A 105 -7.68 0.57 -20.37
N ARG A 106 -7.92 1.84 -19.99
CA ARG A 106 -7.38 2.41 -18.74
C ARG A 106 -7.75 1.58 -17.51
N ARG A 107 -8.99 1.10 -17.43
CA ARG A 107 -9.47 0.30 -16.29
C ARG A 107 -8.82 -1.07 -16.20
N ARG A 108 -8.26 -1.57 -17.31
CA ARG A 108 -7.49 -2.83 -17.39
C ARG A 108 -6.00 -2.64 -17.18
N MET A 109 -5.52 -1.40 -17.10
CA MET A 109 -4.11 -1.13 -16.80
C MET A 109 -3.80 -1.49 -15.35
N HIS A 110 -2.61 -2.01 -15.13
CA HIS A 110 -2.03 -2.08 -13.78
C HIS A 110 -2.00 -0.69 -13.14
N THR A 111 -2.17 -0.61 -11.82
CA THR A 111 -2.25 0.68 -11.11
C THR A 111 -1.06 1.59 -11.41
N LEU A 112 0.17 1.07 -11.41
CA LEU A 112 1.38 1.86 -11.71
C LEU A 112 1.41 2.35 -13.16
N ASP A 113 0.97 1.51 -14.11
CA ASP A 113 0.93 1.90 -15.53
C ASP A 113 -0.14 2.97 -15.77
N ARG A 114 -1.25 2.90 -15.04
CA ARG A 114 -2.33 3.90 -15.07
C ARG A 114 -1.87 5.24 -14.49
N GLU A 115 -1.07 5.22 -13.42
CA GLU A 115 -0.43 6.44 -12.90
C GLU A 115 0.54 7.04 -13.91
N ALA A 116 1.40 6.21 -14.53
CA ALA A 116 2.33 6.65 -15.56
C ALA A 116 1.60 7.27 -16.75
N ASP A 117 0.50 6.65 -17.20
CA ASP A 117 -0.32 7.18 -18.27
C ASP A 117 -0.96 8.52 -17.89
N GLN A 118 -1.49 8.64 -16.66
CA GLN A 118 -2.03 9.91 -16.16
C GLN A 118 -0.99 11.04 -16.16
N LEU A 119 0.24 10.75 -15.75
CA LEU A 119 1.31 11.74 -15.74
C LEU A 119 1.70 12.19 -17.17
N ARG A 120 1.67 11.28 -18.15
CA ARG A 120 1.85 11.63 -19.57
C ARG A 120 0.77 12.61 -20.05
N TRP A 121 -0.50 12.38 -19.69
CA TRP A 121 -1.60 13.33 -19.96
C TRP A 121 -1.40 14.67 -19.27
N ALA A 122 -0.66 14.72 -18.18
CA ALA A 122 -0.28 15.95 -17.48
C ALA A 122 1.01 16.60 -18.00
N GLY A 123 1.60 16.09 -19.08
CA GLY A 123 2.81 16.63 -19.69
C GLY A 123 4.11 16.17 -19.03
N ILE A 124 4.08 15.20 -18.13
CA ILE A 124 5.29 14.60 -17.55
C ILE A 124 5.72 13.43 -18.45
N PRO A 125 6.82 13.54 -19.19
CA PRO A 125 7.26 12.53 -20.13
C PRO A 125 7.98 11.36 -19.46
N GLY A 126 8.08 10.26 -20.21
CA GLY A 126 8.90 9.10 -19.84
C GLY A 126 8.25 8.10 -18.89
N PRO A 127 9.00 7.05 -18.55
CA PRO A 127 8.58 6.10 -17.54
C PRO A 127 8.65 6.74 -16.16
N ILE A 128 7.70 6.42 -15.28
CA ILE A 128 7.82 6.79 -13.87
C ILE A 128 8.81 5.84 -13.18
N PRO A 129 9.58 6.32 -12.19
CA PRO A 129 10.44 5.47 -11.40
C PRO A 129 9.65 4.34 -10.73
N ALA A 130 10.30 3.21 -10.47
CA ALA A 130 9.73 2.19 -9.60
C ALA A 130 9.41 2.80 -8.22
N PRO A 131 8.35 2.33 -7.54
CA PRO A 131 8.12 2.72 -6.16
C PRO A 131 9.36 2.39 -5.31
N ASP A 132 9.79 3.34 -4.49
CA ASP A 132 10.96 3.23 -3.62
C ASP A 132 10.61 3.75 -2.22
N LEU A 133 11.06 3.06 -1.19
CA LEU A 133 10.98 3.41 0.22
C LEU A 133 12.34 3.34 0.92
N SER A 134 13.46 3.35 0.18
CA SER A 134 14.81 3.33 0.74
C SER A 134 15.13 4.53 1.65
N TRP A 135 14.35 5.60 1.50
CA TRP A 135 14.42 6.79 2.34
C TRP A 135 13.64 6.67 3.65
N ALA A 136 12.74 5.66 3.78
CA ALA A 136 11.97 5.46 5.00
C ALA A 136 12.89 4.98 6.13
N THR A 137 12.67 5.53 7.32
CA THR A 137 13.41 5.18 8.52
C THR A 137 12.46 4.81 9.64
N ALA A 138 12.77 3.73 10.35
CA ALA A 138 12.08 3.32 11.56
C ALA A 138 13.03 2.58 12.48
N ASP A 139 12.85 2.73 13.78
CA ASP A 139 13.60 1.95 14.78
C ASP A 139 12.97 0.56 14.92
N ILE A 140 13.31 -0.36 14.00
CA ILE A 140 12.85 -1.74 14.07
C ILE A 140 13.61 -2.58 15.11
N ALA A 141 14.74 -2.07 15.65
CA ALA A 141 15.49 -2.76 16.70
C ALA A 141 14.65 -2.94 17.97
N ARG A 142 13.68 -2.04 18.23
CA ARG A 142 12.74 -2.15 19.35
C ARG A 142 11.91 -3.44 19.35
N PHE A 143 11.76 -4.10 18.21
CA PHE A 143 11.05 -5.38 18.11
C PHE A 143 11.90 -6.59 18.52
N ALA A 144 13.22 -6.41 18.68
CA ALA A 144 14.16 -7.45 19.06
C ALA A 144 13.99 -8.75 18.26
N LEU A 145 13.85 -8.62 16.94
CA LEU A 145 13.69 -9.76 16.04
C LEU A 145 15.04 -10.43 15.75
N PRO A 146 15.08 -11.76 15.66
CA PRO A 146 16.26 -12.46 15.16
C PRO A 146 16.49 -12.17 13.67
N PRO A 147 17.70 -12.39 13.14
CA PRO A 147 18.04 -12.01 11.77
C PRO A 147 17.30 -12.83 10.68
N ASN A 148 16.81 -14.04 11.04
CA ASN A 148 16.16 -14.94 10.09
C ASN A 148 14.65 -15.01 10.37
N TYR A 149 13.88 -14.09 9.82
CA TYR A 149 12.44 -14.08 10.00
C TYR A 149 11.66 -14.05 8.68
N VAL A 150 10.43 -14.53 8.74
CA VAL A 150 9.45 -14.50 7.64
C VAL A 150 8.27 -13.66 8.10
N LEU A 151 7.90 -12.65 7.31
CA LEU A 151 6.71 -11.86 7.58
C LEU A 151 5.46 -12.61 7.16
N LEU A 152 4.49 -12.74 8.05
CA LEU A 152 3.16 -13.26 7.78
C LEU A 152 2.15 -12.11 7.82
N ILE A 153 1.39 -11.94 6.73
CA ILE A 153 0.42 -10.85 6.57
C ILE A 153 -0.97 -11.47 6.35
N PRO A 154 -1.61 -11.98 7.43
CA PRO A 154 -2.87 -12.71 7.34
C PRO A 154 -4.08 -11.81 7.15
N GLY A 155 -3.91 -10.50 7.35
CA GLY A 155 -4.96 -9.51 7.27
C GLY A 155 -5.55 -9.32 5.88
N GLY A 156 -6.56 -8.47 5.82
CA GLY A 156 -7.24 -8.08 4.59
C GLY A 156 -8.52 -7.32 4.87
N ALA A 157 -9.10 -6.69 3.83
CA ALA A 157 -10.32 -5.91 3.96
C ALA A 157 -11.46 -6.74 4.61
N PRO A 158 -12.05 -6.31 5.74
CA PRO A 158 -13.06 -7.09 6.47
C PRO A 158 -14.29 -7.46 5.62
N HIS A 159 -14.65 -6.59 4.68
CA HIS A 159 -15.79 -6.78 3.78
C HIS A 159 -15.48 -7.70 2.58
N ARG A 160 -14.29 -8.28 2.50
CA ARG A 160 -13.84 -9.22 1.45
C ARG A 160 -13.22 -10.48 2.04
N PRO A 161 -13.99 -11.31 2.74
CA PRO A 161 -13.47 -12.51 3.44
C PRO A 161 -12.81 -13.51 2.48
N LYS A 162 -13.30 -13.63 1.25
CA LYS A 162 -12.73 -14.50 0.22
C LYS A 162 -11.30 -14.13 -0.22
N LYS A 163 -10.84 -12.91 0.11
CA LYS A 163 -9.45 -12.48 -0.12
C LYS A 163 -8.51 -12.88 1.01
N ARG A 164 -8.96 -13.66 1.97
CA ARG A 164 -8.15 -14.07 3.12
C ARG A 164 -7.90 -15.56 3.06
N TRP A 165 -6.63 -15.92 3.09
CA TRP A 165 -6.25 -17.31 3.32
C TRP A 165 -6.65 -17.70 4.74
N PRO A 166 -7.20 -18.91 4.96
CA PRO A 166 -7.70 -19.31 6.27
C PRO A 166 -6.65 -19.24 7.38
N LEU A 167 -7.07 -18.88 8.59
CA LEU A 167 -6.19 -18.72 9.75
C LEU A 167 -5.46 -20.01 10.12
N ASP A 168 -6.14 -21.15 10.07
CA ASP A 168 -5.55 -22.47 10.32
C ASP A 168 -4.40 -22.79 9.37
N ARG A 169 -4.49 -22.32 8.11
CA ARG A 169 -3.42 -22.44 7.12
C ARG A 169 -2.21 -21.56 7.46
N PHE A 170 -2.44 -20.32 7.93
CA PHE A 170 -1.35 -19.48 8.44
C PHE A 170 -0.69 -20.07 9.69
N ILE A 171 -1.46 -20.67 10.59
CA ILE A 171 -0.93 -21.36 11.78
C ILE A 171 -0.05 -22.54 11.34
N GLU A 172 -0.51 -23.35 10.40
CA GLU A 172 0.26 -24.49 9.90
C GLU A 172 1.55 -24.03 9.20
N LEU A 173 1.47 -22.98 8.36
CA LEU A 173 2.65 -22.38 7.74
C LEU A 173 3.64 -21.86 8.79
N ALA A 174 3.15 -21.19 9.83
CA ALA A 174 3.98 -20.68 10.92
C ALA A 174 4.70 -21.82 11.69
N ARG A 175 4.04 -22.97 11.89
CA ARG A 175 4.69 -24.16 12.47
C ARG A 175 5.84 -24.65 11.60
N ARG A 176 5.65 -24.74 10.28
CA ARG A 176 6.71 -25.17 9.35
C ARG A 176 7.88 -24.20 9.30
N ILE A 177 7.58 -22.89 9.31
CA ILE A 177 8.62 -21.85 9.40
C ILE A 177 9.43 -22.02 10.69
N ALA A 178 8.76 -22.22 11.84
CA ALA A 178 9.43 -22.42 13.11
C ALA A 178 10.24 -23.74 13.16
N ALA A 179 9.73 -24.82 12.56
CA ALA A 179 10.43 -26.09 12.46
C ALA A 179 11.70 -26.01 11.59
N ALA A 180 11.74 -25.07 10.63
CA ALA A 180 12.92 -24.75 9.82
C ALA A 180 13.87 -23.73 10.48
N GLU A 181 13.75 -23.51 11.80
CA GLU A 181 14.56 -22.56 12.58
C GLU A 181 14.46 -21.09 12.10
N LEU A 182 13.35 -20.76 11.42
CA LEU A 182 13.00 -19.41 11.05
C LEU A 182 11.96 -18.84 12.02
N THR A 183 11.96 -17.52 12.19
CA THR A 183 10.99 -16.88 13.09
C THR A 183 9.77 -16.37 12.28
N PRO A 184 8.56 -16.92 12.50
CA PRO A 184 7.36 -16.31 11.95
C PRO A 184 7.09 -14.98 12.66
N VAL A 185 6.92 -13.89 11.90
CA VAL A 185 6.59 -12.56 12.42
C VAL A 185 5.27 -12.13 11.81
N VAL A 186 4.24 -11.99 12.62
CA VAL A 186 2.91 -11.61 12.16
C VAL A 186 2.76 -10.10 12.22
N ILE A 187 2.41 -9.47 11.11
CA ILE A 187 2.12 -8.05 11.03
C ILE A 187 0.70 -7.82 10.55
N GLY A 188 0.13 -6.70 10.97
CA GLY A 188 -1.22 -6.29 10.62
C GLY A 188 -1.64 -5.05 11.39
N GLY A 189 -2.77 -4.46 11.01
CA GLY A 189 -3.34 -3.33 11.73
C GLY A 189 -3.99 -3.71 13.07
N PRO A 190 -4.46 -2.73 13.86
CA PRO A 190 -5.13 -2.98 15.14
C PRO A 190 -6.36 -3.88 15.04
N GLY A 191 -7.07 -3.86 13.90
CA GLY A 191 -8.23 -4.72 13.65
C GLY A 191 -7.90 -6.18 13.35
N GLU A 192 -6.61 -6.52 13.30
CA GLU A 192 -6.11 -7.86 12.97
C GLU A 192 -5.42 -8.54 14.16
N ARG A 193 -5.50 -7.93 15.36
CA ARG A 193 -4.87 -8.46 16.58
C ARG A 193 -5.31 -9.89 16.93
N GLU A 194 -6.57 -10.22 16.72
CA GLU A 194 -7.07 -11.57 16.98
C GLU A 194 -6.35 -12.62 16.11
N LEU A 195 -6.00 -12.28 14.86
CA LEU A 195 -5.25 -13.18 13.97
C LEU A 195 -3.82 -13.38 14.47
N GLY A 196 -3.13 -12.31 14.86
CA GLY A 196 -1.77 -12.37 15.40
C GLY A 196 -1.70 -13.16 16.69
N GLN A 197 -2.60 -12.88 17.63
CA GLN A 197 -2.72 -13.59 18.90
C GLN A 197 -2.99 -15.09 18.71
N ALA A 198 -3.88 -15.46 17.80
CA ALA A 198 -4.18 -16.86 17.52
C ALA A 198 -2.97 -17.61 16.95
N ILE A 199 -2.20 -16.98 16.05
CA ILE A 199 -0.98 -17.57 15.49
C ILE A 199 0.08 -17.72 16.59
N ALA A 200 0.32 -16.67 17.40
CA ALA A 200 1.32 -16.70 18.46
C ALA A 200 0.95 -17.70 19.58
N ALA A 201 -0.32 -17.86 19.91
CA ALA A 201 -0.79 -18.88 20.87
C ALA A 201 -0.57 -20.32 20.35
N ALA A 202 -0.73 -20.53 19.05
CA ALA A 202 -0.55 -21.86 18.44
C ALA A 202 0.91 -22.20 18.11
N VAL A 203 1.78 -21.18 18.00
CA VAL A 203 3.20 -21.28 17.63
C VAL A 203 4.03 -20.39 18.55
N PRO A 204 4.57 -20.89 19.67
CA PRO A 204 5.28 -20.08 20.67
C PRO A 204 6.52 -19.31 20.13
N GLN A 205 7.10 -19.76 19.03
CA GLN A 205 8.23 -19.09 18.36
C GLN A 205 7.77 -17.89 17.51
N ALA A 206 6.48 -17.77 17.21
CA ALA A 206 5.95 -16.66 16.43
C ALA A 206 5.98 -15.35 17.23
N ARG A 207 6.30 -14.27 16.55
CA ARG A 207 6.28 -12.91 17.11
C ARG A 207 5.06 -12.17 16.56
N ASP A 208 4.17 -11.78 17.44
CA ASP A 208 2.98 -10.99 17.09
C ASP A 208 3.31 -9.49 17.18
N LEU A 209 3.29 -8.81 16.05
CA LEU A 209 3.46 -7.36 15.92
C LEU A 209 2.17 -6.68 15.40
N THR A 210 1.03 -7.38 15.43
CA THR A 210 -0.24 -6.79 14.97
C THR A 210 -0.64 -5.57 15.79
N GLY A 211 -0.87 -4.44 15.12
CA GLY A 211 -1.17 -3.16 15.73
C GLY A 211 0.00 -2.48 16.45
N ALA A 212 1.23 -2.99 16.30
CA ALA A 212 2.46 -2.42 16.88
C ALA A 212 3.37 -1.76 15.83
N THR A 213 3.07 -1.93 14.54
CA THR A 213 3.85 -1.42 13.40
C THR A 213 3.13 -0.28 12.71
N ASP A 214 3.87 0.72 12.30
CA ASP A 214 3.45 1.70 11.30
C ASP A 214 3.92 1.31 9.89
N PHE A 215 3.69 2.17 8.90
CA PHE A 215 4.04 1.86 7.51
C PHE A 215 5.53 1.91 7.22
N ALA A 216 6.29 2.75 7.93
CA ALA A 216 7.74 2.77 7.82
C ALA A 216 8.35 1.50 8.44
N ASP A 217 7.82 1.06 9.59
CA ASP A 217 8.18 -0.23 10.19
C ASP A 217 7.99 -1.39 9.22
N VAL A 218 6.81 -1.46 8.58
CA VAL A 218 6.51 -2.54 7.62
C VAL A 218 7.50 -2.55 6.46
N ALA A 219 7.86 -1.39 5.91
CA ALA A 219 8.87 -1.30 4.86
C ALA A 219 10.24 -1.77 5.34
N MET A 220 10.70 -1.29 6.50
CA MET A 220 12.00 -1.66 7.08
C MET A 220 12.06 -3.13 7.50
N LEU A 221 10.98 -3.67 8.08
CA LEU A 221 10.86 -5.10 8.35
C LEU A 221 10.88 -5.91 7.06
N GLY A 222 10.28 -5.39 5.97
CA GLY A 222 10.35 -6.00 4.65
C GLY A 222 11.79 -6.13 4.15
N ALA A 223 12.60 -5.07 4.28
CA ALA A 223 13.99 -5.07 3.86
C ALA A 223 14.85 -6.16 4.52
N GLY A 224 14.54 -6.50 5.79
CA GLY A 224 15.27 -7.53 6.54
C GLY A 224 14.65 -8.93 6.50
N ALA A 225 13.48 -9.08 5.90
CA ALA A 225 12.78 -10.35 5.88
C ALA A 225 13.34 -11.33 4.85
N ARG A 226 13.43 -12.61 5.20
CA ARG A 226 13.72 -13.67 4.22
C ARG A 226 12.65 -13.73 3.14
N ARG A 227 11.38 -13.56 3.51
CA ARG A 227 10.22 -13.45 2.61
C ARG A 227 9.03 -12.85 3.36
N ALA A 228 8.18 -12.15 2.66
CA ALA A 228 6.85 -11.75 3.13
C ALA A 228 5.79 -12.64 2.47
N ILE A 229 4.88 -13.21 3.25
CA ILE A 229 3.82 -14.09 2.77
C ILE A 229 2.48 -13.60 3.28
N GLY A 230 1.53 -13.44 2.39
CA GLY A 230 0.20 -13.01 2.82
C GLY A 230 -0.75 -12.64 1.69
N ASN A 231 -1.91 -12.15 2.09
CA ASN A 231 -2.98 -11.78 1.18
C ASN A 231 -2.66 -10.47 0.42
N ASP A 232 -3.35 -10.23 -0.69
CA ASP A 232 -3.30 -8.96 -1.46
C ASP A 232 -3.80 -7.78 -0.61
N THR A 233 -2.87 -7.09 0.07
CA THR A 233 -3.15 -6.01 1.03
C THR A 233 -2.11 -4.89 0.99
N GLY A 234 -2.44 -3.73 1.56
CA GLY A 234 -1.53 -2.59 1.67
C GLY A 234 -0.17 -2.93 2.32
N PRO A 235 -0.13 -3.57 3.50
CA PRO A 235 1.12 -3.98 4.13
C PRO A 235 2.00 -4.88 3.26
N MET A 236 1.42 -5.77 2.45
CA MET A 236 2.17 -6.59 1.50
C MET A 236 2.90 -5.72 0.46
N HIS A 237 2.22 -4.72 -0.11
CA HIS A 237 2.85 -3.77 -1.04
C HIS A 237 3.98 -3.00 -0.38
N LEU A 238 3.81 -2.56 0.88
CA LEU A 238 4.86 -1.84 1.61
C LEU A 238 6.07 -2.72 1.87
N ALA A 239 5.88 -3.97 2.27
CA ALA A 239 6.97 -4.91 2.48
C ALA A 239 7.76 -5.16 1.17
N VAL A 240 7.06 -5.36 0.04
CA VAL A 240 7.72 -5.56 -1.27
C VAL A 240 8.48 -4.31 -1.71
N ILE A 241 7.89 -3.11 -1.58
CA ILE A 241 8.56 -1.85 -1.93
C ILE A 241 9.75 -1.59 -0.99
N GLY A 242 9.67 -2.05 0.27
CA GLY A 242 10.78 -2.05 1.22
C GLY A 242 11.92 -3.00 0.87
N GLY A 243 11.69 -3.94 -0.05
CA GLY A 243 12.73 -4.87 -0.54
C GLY A 243 12.48 -6.34 -0.22
N ALA A 244 11.35 -6.70 0.41
CA ALA A 244 11.05 -8.09 0.73
C ALA A 244 10.88 -8.95 -0.54
N PRO A 245 11.56 -10.10 -0.65
CA PRO A 245 11.05 -11.21 -1.45
C PRO A 245 9.62 -11.54 -0.96
N ALA A 246 8.68 -11.85 -1.85
CA ALA A 246 7.30 -12.00 -1.43
C ALA A 246 6.56 -13.15 -2.10
N THR A 247 5.59 -13.72 -1.37
CA THR A 247 4.58 -14.63 -1.91
C THR A 247 3.21 -14.03 -1.62
N VAL A 248 2.52 -13.60 -2.66
CA VAL A 248 1.23 -12.91 -2.54
C VAL A 248 0.10 -13.82 -2.97
N LEU A 249 -0.89 -13.96 -2.08
CA LEU A 249 -2.00 -14.89 -2.25
C LEU A 249 -3.20 -14.15 -2.84
N TYR A 250 -3.69 -14.63 -3.98
CA TYR A 250 -4.80 -14.05 -4.73
C TYR A 250 -5.95 -15.05 -4.88
N SER A 251 -7.17 -14.58 -4.60
CA SER A 251 -8.39 -15.28 -4.99
C SER A 251 -8.98 -14.71 -6.29
N ALA A 252 -10.08 -15.29 -6.78
CA ALA A 252 -10.84 -14.75 -7.90
C ALA A 252 -11.34 -13.31 -7.65
N ASP A 253 -11.50 -12.89 -6.38
CA ASP A 253 -11.95 -11.54 -6.00
C ASP A 253 -10.90 -10.43 -6.23
N SER A 254 -9.70 -10.79 -6.68
CA SER A 254 -8.58 -9.89 -7.00
C SER A 254 -7.91 -10.28 -8.30
N ASP A 255 -7.54 -9.27 -9.07
CA ASP A 255 -6.78 -9.50 -10.30
C ASP A 255 -5.33 -9.01 -10.13
N PRO A 256 -4.35 -9.94 -10.05
CA PRO A 256 -2.94 -9.57 -9.94
C PRO A 256 -2.44 -8.75 -11.13
N ALA A 257 -3.03 -8.89 -12.31
CA ALA A 257 -2.68 -8.06 -13.46
C ALA A 257 -2.94 -6.57 -13.22
N LEU A 258 -3.86 -6.22 -12.32
CA LEU A 258 -4.23 -4.84 -11.99
C LEU A 258 -3.49 -4.29 -10.77
N THR A 259 -3.13 -5.16 -9.82
CA THR A 259 -2.71 -4.71 -8.48
C THR A 259 -1.49 -5.41 -7.91
N ALA A 260 -0.93 -6.44 -8.54
CA ALA A 260 0.18 -7.17 -7.93
C ALA A 260 1.35 -6.22 -7.60
N PRO A 261 2.00 -6.37 -6.43
CA PRO A 261 3.20 -5.62 -6.16
C PRO A 261 4.26 -5.92 -7.22
N ARG A 262 4.93 -4.88 -7.70
CA ARG A 262 6.05 -5.01 -8.62
C ARG A 262 7.34 -4.80 -7.84
N GLY A 263 8.18 -5.81 -7.82
CA GLY A 263 9.47 -5.85 -7.13
C GLY A 263 10.33 -6.97 -7.67
N GLY A 264 11.49 -7.23 -7.05
CA GLY A 264 12.47 -8.20 -7.56
C GLY A 264 11.95 -9.64 -7.54
N ASP A 265 11.81 -10.24 -6.36
CA ASP A 265 11.37 -11.63 -6.18
C ASP A 265 9.94 -11.68 -5.63
N VAL A 266 8.96 -11.60 -6.52
CA VAL A 266 7.54 -11.70 -6.17
C VAL A 266 6.91 -12.92 -6.83
N VAL A 267 6.47 -13.86 -6.01
CA VAL A 267 5.69 -15.04 -6.42
C VAL A 267 4.20 -14.76 -6.22
N ILE A 268 3.40 -14.98 -7.24
CA ILE A 268 1.94 -14.86 -7.17
C ILE A 268 1.34 -16.26 -7.16
N LEU A 269 0.63 -16.60 -6.08
CA LEU A 269 -0.19 -17.80 -6.02
C LEU A 269 -1.66 -17.39 -6.16
N ARG A 270 -2.30 -17.83 -7.25
CA ARG A 270 -3.69 -17.50 -7.55
C ARG A 270 -4.54 -18.75 -7.64
N VAL A 271 -5.62 -18.77 -6.91
CA VAL A 271 -6.68 -19.80 -6.92
C VAL A 271 -8.05 -19.13 -6.94
N ASP A 272 -9.11 -19.88 -7.23
CA ASP A 272 -10.46 -19.33 -7.22
C ASP A 272 -10.93 -19.01 -5.78
N ASP A 273 -10.67 -19.90 -4.84
CA ASP A 273 -10.93 -19.71 -3.41
C ASP A 273 -9.64 -19.99 -2.62
N LEU A 274 -9.21 -19.04 -1.79
CA LEU A 274 -8.02 -19.21 -0.97
C LEU A 274 -8.14 -20.36 0.05
N ALA A 275 -9.35 -20.80 0.40
CA ALA A 275 -9.54 -21.98 1.21
C ALA A 275 -9.01 -23.28 0.56
N GLU A 276 -8.91 -23.29 -0.78
CA GLU A 276 -8.38 -24.43 -1.54
C GLU A 276 -6.85 -24.40 -1.68
N LEU A 277 -6.20 -23.27 -1.39
CA LEU A 277 -4.76 -23.14 -1.51
C LEU A 277 -4.04 -23.94 -0.41
N ALA A 278 -3.34 -25.00 -0.82
CA ALA A 278 -2.61 -25.87 0.09
C ALA A 278 -1.41 -25.15 0.73
N VAL A 279 -1.12 -25.46 1.99
CA VAL A 279 0.05 -24.94 2.72
C VAL A 279 1.36 -25.34 2.03
N ASP A 280 1.42 -26.54 1.45
CA ASP A 280 2.59 -27.05 0.73
C ASP A 280 3.01 -26.13 -0.42
N ALA A 281 2.03 -25.64 -1.21
CA ALA A 281 2.31 -24.73 -2.31
C ALA A 281 2.91 -23.41 -1.82
N VAL A 282 2.46 -22.90 -0.67
CA VAL A 282 2.99 -21.68 -0.07
C VAL A 282 4.36 -21.93 0.57
N ALA A 283 4.52 -23.01 1.31
CA ALA A 283 5.77 -23.41 1.96
C ALA A 283 6.90 -23.66 0.95
N HIS A 284 6.57 -24.24 -0.20
CA HIS A 284 7.51 -24.45 -1.30
C HIS A 284 8.18 -23.13 -1.77
N THR A 285 7.47 -22.00 -1.71
CA THR A 285 8.05 -20.67 -2.09
C THR A 285 9.13 -20.19 -1.11
N LEU A 286 9.22 -20.80 0.06
CA LEU A 286 10.29 -20.60 1.05
C LEU A 286 11.42 -21.63 0.93
N GLY A 287 11.27 -22.63 0.07
CA GLY A 287 12.16 -23.80 0.01
C GLY A 287 11.96 -24.76 1.19
N LEU A 288 10.78 -24.73 1.81
CA LEU A 288 10.42 -25.69 2.87
C LEU A 288 9.76 -26.90 2.21
N GLU A 289 10.37 -28.06 2.45
CA GLU A 289 9.82 -29.37 2.04
C GLU A 289 8.58 -29.68 2.89
N PRO A 290 7.65 -30.54 2.39
CA PRO A 290 6.45 -30.98 3.12
C PRO A 290 6.77 -31.70 4.43
#